data_9d3f0746292d60088dc6d59195a87742
#
_entry.id   9d3f0746292d60088dc6d59195a87742
#
_cell.length_a   1.000
_cell.length_b   1.000
_cell.length_c   1.000
_cell.angle_alpha   90.00
_cell.angle_beta   90.00
_cell.angle_gamma   90.00
#
_symmetry.space_group_name_H-M   'P 1'
#
loop_
_entity.id
_entity.type
_entity.pdbx_description
1 polymer ?
#
loop_
_entity_poly.entity_id
_entity_poly.type
_entity_poly.pdbx_seq_one_letter_code
_entity_poly.pdbx_strand_id
1 'polypeptide(L)'
;MTKMNSDYEVSVEQEIADVKMGRPHVVVLGAGASVATCPKGDKNGRALPLMVNFANVVGLKQIIQGWDANPEQNFEEIFSDLYERKESEKIAQIEKVVEEYFDQLELPDKPTVYDHLVLSLRQKDLIATFNWDPLLMHAYLRNRKAGLSLPRLVFLHGNVRVGYCEKHKVSGLANQRCGECGQIYKRAPLLYPIKEKDYAKDFFIANEWKQLKWGFENTFMITIFGYSGPKTDQEAIGAMKEAWGDKNQRSMEQTAFITTQSDDEVSENWEPFIHTHHYEVDADFYNSWIANHPRRTGEAYLNQYLEAKFIDNNPIPRDLDFPELWGWYERFKDAEKKL
;
A
#
# COMPACT_ATOMS: atom_id res chain seq x y z
N MET A 1 -37.81 -24.64 -14.56
CA MET A 1 -36.56 -24.03 -14.09
C MET A 1 -35.79 -25.15 -13.40
N THR A 2 -34.80 -25.71 -14.07
CA THR A 2 -33.90 -26.72 -13.53
C THR A 2 -33.07 -26.04 -12.43
N LYS A 3 -33.11 -26.55 -11.20
CA LYS A 3 -32.17 -26.13 -10.14
C LYS A 3 -30.77 -26.35 -10.70
N MET A 4 -30.03 -25.27 -10.98
CA MET A 4 -28.62 -25.36 -11.26
C MET A 4 -27.95 -26.07 -10.08
N ASN A 5 -26.96 -26.88 -10.39
CA ASN A 5 -26.32 -27.77 -9.42
C ASN A 5 -25.57 -26.90 -8.41
N SER A 6 -25.90 -26.94 -7.14
CA SER A 6 -25.32 -26.13 -6.04
C SER A 6 -23.81 -26.29 -5.88
N ASP A 7 -23.22 -27.27 -6.56
CA ASP A 7 -21.78 -27.57 -6.49
C ASP A 7 -20.91 -26.56 -7.26
N TYR A 8 -21.51 -25.77 -8.17
CA TYR A 8 -20.81 -24.77 -9.00
C TYR A 8 -21.09 -23.32 -8.60
N GLU A 9 -21.84 -23.11 -7.53
CA GLU A 9 -22.17 -21.78 -7.02
C GLU A 9 -21.60 -21.59 -5.62
N VAL A 10 -21.04 -20.42 -5.33
CA VAL A 10 -20.58 -20.02 -3.99
C VAL A 10 -21.36 -18.81 -3.56
N SER A 11 -22.22 -18.99 -2.57
CA SER A 11 -22.97 -17.86 -1.99
C SER A 11 -22.06 -16.98 -1.12
N VAL A 12 -22.54 -15.78 -0.81
CA VAL A 12 -21.85 -14.84 0.10
C VAL A 12 -21.58 -15.48 1.47
N GLU A 13 -22.49 -16.27 2.02
CA GLU A 13 -22.30 -16.96 3.30
C GLU A 13 -21.23 -18.05 3.22
N GLN A 14 -21.17 -18.77 2.11
CA GLN A 14 -20.12 -19.76 1.86
C GLN A 14 -18.78 -19.12 1.68
N GLU A 15 -18.69 -18.00 0.93
CA GLU A 15 -17.48 -17.21 0.80
C GLU A 15 -16.98 -16.71 2.16
N ILE A 16 -17.87 -16.08 2.98
CA ILE A 16 -17.52 -15.61 4.32
C ILE A 16 -16.94 -16.73 5.19
N ALA A 17 -17.50 -17.93 5.09
CA ALA A 17 -17.06 -19.11 5.84
C ALA A 17 -15.75 -19.73 5.31
N ASP A 18 -15.37 -19.44 4.07
CA ASP A 18 -14.15 -19.99 3.46
C ASP A 18 -12.91 -19.19 3.91
N VAL A 19 -12.05 -19.83 4.68
CA VAL A 19 -10.82 -19.26 5.22
C VAL A 19 -9.59 -20.09 4.86
N LYS A 20 -9.69 -20.91 3.82
CA LYS A 20 -8.67 -21.92 3.48
C LYS A 20 -7.40 -21.36 2.88
N MET A 21 -7.45 -20.18 2.24
CA MET A 21 -6.27 -19.56 1.65
C MET A 21 -5.28 -19.11 2.73
N GLY A 22 -4.27 -19.95 2.96
CA GLY A 22 -3.20 -19.65 3.93
C GLY A 22 -2.10 -18.74 3.40
N ARG A 23 -1.91 -18.67 2.06
CA ARG A 23 -0.92 -17.78 1.42
C ARG A 23 -1.36 -16.33 1.52
N PRO A 24 -0.44 -15.38 1.73
CA PRO A 24 -0.78 -13.97 1.85
C PRO A 24 -1.27 -13.36 0.54
N HIS A 25 -2.01 -12.26 0.66
CA HIS A 25 -2.20 -11.26 -0.38
C HIS A 25 -1.26 -10.09 -0.08
N VAL A 26 -0.45 -9.68 -1.04
CA VAL A 26 0.44 -8.52 -0.91
C VAL A 26 -0.12 -7.36 -1.72
N VAL A 27 -0.33 -6.23 -1.06
CA VAL A 27 -0.77 -4.98 -1.69
C VAL A 27 0.36 -3.97 -1.62
N VAL A 28 0.78 -3.45 -2.77
CA VAL A 28 1.80 -2.41 -2.89
C VAL A 28 1.15 -1.08 -3.22
N LEU A 29 1.40 -0.07 -2.39
CA LEU A 29 0.79 1.25 -2.52
C LEU A 29 1.82 2.29 -2.98
N GLY A 30 1.43 3.08 -3.97
CA GLY A 30 2.11 4.32 -4.35
C GLY A 30 1.26 5.56 -4.08
N ALA A 31 1.74 6.72 -4.50
CA ALA A 31 1.11 8.02 -4.24
C ALA A 31 -0.34 8.13 -4.76
N GLY A 32 -0.65 7.45 -5.86
CA GLY A 32 -2.01 7.38 -6.40
C GLY A 32 -3.04 6.79 -5.44
N ALA A 33 -2.64 5.86 -4.57
CA ALA A 33 -3.53 5.28 -3.57
C ALA A 33 -3.90 6.31 -2.47
N SER A 34 -2.97 7.16 -2.06
CA SER A 34 -3.26 8.27 -1.13
C SER A 34 -4.18 9.30 -1.78
N VAL A 35 -3.96 9.63 -3.06
CA VAL A 35 -4.86 10.52 -3.82
C VAL A 35 -6.26 9.93 -3.93
N ALA A 36 -6.39 8.62 -4.23
CA ALA A 36 -7.68 7.94 -4.28
C ALA A 36 -8.39 7.92 -2.91
N THR A 37 -7.62 7.89 -1.82
CA THR A 37 -8.13 7.94 -0.45
C THR A 37 -8.70 9.32 -0.09
N CYS A 38 -8.08 10.39 -0.59
CA CYS A 38 -8.49 11.78 -0.33
C CYS A 38 -8.55 12.60 -1.64
N PRO A 39 -9.45 12.29 -2.58
CA PRO A 39 -9.47 12.89 -3.92
C PRO A 39 -9.77 14.40 -3.93
N LYS A 40 -10.31 14.93 -2.84
CA LYS A 40 -10.57 16.36 -2.64
C LYS A 40 -9.62 17.03 -1.64
N GLY A 41 -8.51 16.36 -1.34
CA GLY A 41 -7.61 16.74 -0.27
C GLY A 41 -7.90 16.04 1.06
N ASP A 42 -7.01 16.24 2.03
CA ASP A 42 -7.14 15.71 3.38
C ASP A 42 -8.32 16.36 4.14
N LYS A 43 -8.52 16.02 5.41
CA LYS A 43 -9.56 16.60 6.27
C LYS A 43 -9.57 18.15 6.29
N ASN A 44 -8.40 18.75 6.10
CA ASN A 44 -8.19 20.21 6.14
C ASN A 44 -8.10 20.81 4.71
N GLY A 45 -8.38 20.04 3.66
CA GLY A 45 -8.33 20.48 2.27
C GLY A 45 -6.92 20.52 1.67
N ARG A 46 -5.89 19.97 2.35
CA ARG A 46 -4.54 19.87 1.80
C ARG A 46 -4.50 18.82 0.69
N ALA A 47 -3.94 19.20 -0.46
CA ALA A 47 -3.78 18.30 -1.59
C ALA A 47 -2.78 17.17 -1.26
N LEU A 48 -2.94 16.03 -1.94
CA LEU A 48 -1.95 14.95 -1.86
C LEU A 48 -1.03 15.04 -3.08
N PRO A 49 0.30 15.09 -2.89
CA PRO A 49 1.22 15.26 -3.99
C PRO A 49 1.39 13.97 -4.78
N LEU A 50 1.47 14.11 -6.10
CA LEU A 50 2.06 13.14 -7.01
C LEU A 50 3.43 13.66 -7.44
N MET A 51 4.32 12.80 -7.95
CA MET A 51 5.66 13.24 -8.34
C MET A 51 5.65 14.42 -9.34
N VAL A 52 4.72 14.40 -10.28
CA VAL A 52 4.55 15.47 -11.30
C VAL A 52 4.22 16.85 -10.72
N ASN A 53 3.57 16.93 -9.57
CA ASN A 53 3.18 18.19 -8.93
C ASN A 53 3.78 18.40 -7.54
N PHE A 54 4.72 17.54 -7.13
CA PHE A 54 5.25 17.45 -5.77
C PHE A 54 5.76 18.78 -5.24
N ALA A 55 6.72 19.40 -5.95
CA ALA A 55 7.34 20.66 -5.53
C ALA A 55 6.33 21.80 -5.36
N ASN A 56 5.28 21.82 -6.19
CA ASN A 56 4.22 22.82 -6.10
C ASN A 56 3.30 22.57 -4.90
N VAL A 57 2.82 21.34 -4.72
CA VAL A 57 1.86 20.99 -3.67
C VAL A 57 2.48 21.09 -2.29
N VAL A 58 3.73 20.66 -2.11
CA VAL A 58 4.46 20.71 -0.84
C VAL A 58 4.98 22.12 -0.51
N GLY A 59 4.94 23.05 -1.48
CA GLY A 59 5.38 24.44 -1.28
C GLY A 59 6.87 24.66 -1.50
N LEU A 60 7.57 23.73 -2.14
CA LEU A 60 9.01 23.84 -2.41
C LEU A 60 9.38 24.84 -3.51
N LYS A 61 8.47 25.13 -4.45
CA LYS A 61 8.75 26.04 -5.58
C LYS A 61 9.34 27.40 -5.13
N GLN A 62 8.79 28.01 -4.09
CA GLN A 62 9.27 29.31 -3.60
C GLN A 62 10.67 29.24 -2.99
N ILE A 63 11.01 28.12 -2.37
CA ILE A 63 12.33 27.88 -1.77
C ILE A 63 13.36 27.66 -2.88
N ILE A 64 13.01 26.83 -3.86
CA ILE A 64 13.88 26.45 -4.98
C ILE A 64 14.16 27.65 -5.92
N GLN A 65 13.19 28.55 -6.14
CA GLN A 65 13.36 29.75 -6.95
C GLN A 65 14.51 30.66 -6.50
N GLY A 66 14.86 30.64 -5.22
CA GLY A 66 16.00 31.34 -4.68
C GLY A 66 17.36 30.66 -4.89
N TRP A 67 17.35 29.46 -5.49
CA TRP A 67 18.54 28.65 -5.73
C TRP A 67 18.88 28.60 -7.22
N ASP A 68 20.10 28.18 -7.52
CA ASP A 68 20.51 27.88 -8.91
C ASP A 68 19.98 26.49 -9.31
N ALA A 69 18.66 26.36 -9.32
CA ALA A 69 17.91 25.17 -9.69
C ALA A 69 16.69 25.57 -10.53
N ASN A 70 16.36 24.79 -11.54
CA ASN A 70 15.19 25.04 -12.37
C ASN A 70 13.92 24.54 -11.65
N PRO A 71 12.99 25.41 -11.19
CA PRO A 71 11.80 25.02 -10.44
C PRO A 71 10.76 24.25 -11.27
N GLU A 72 10.92 24.20 -12.59
CA GLU A 72 10.05 23.43 -13.50
C GLU A 72 10.57 21.99 -13.73
N GLN A 73 11.76 21.65 -13.23
CA GLN A 73 12.24 20.28 -13.23
C GLN A 73 11.41 19.40 -12.28
N ASN A 74 11.43 18.10 -12.56
CA ASN A 74 10.85 17.10 -11.66
C ASN A 74 11.59 17.13 -10.30
N PHE A 75 10.85 16.96 -9.22
CA PHE A 75 11.40 16.96 -7.85
C PHE A 75 12.57 15.96 -7.68
N GLU A 76 12.49 14.78 -8.31
CA GLU A 76 13.55 13.77 -8.28
C GLU A 76 14.85 14.28 -8.90
N GLU A 77 14.76 14.97 -10.02
CA GLU A 77 15.93 15.56 -10.71
C GLU A 77 16.56 16.65 -9.84
N ILE A 78 15.74 17.53 -9.27
CA ILE A 78 16.21 18.60 -8.38
C ILE A 78 16.93 18.04 -7.17
N PHE A 79 16.29 17.06 -6.49
CA PHE A 79 16.85 16.48 -5.28
C PHE A 79 18.14 15.68 -5.56
N SER A 80 18.17 14.91 -6.65
CA SER A 80 19.36 14.17 -7.10
C SER A 80 20.52 15.09 -7.43
N ASP A 81 20.27 16.20 -8.14
CA ASP A 81 21.31 17.19 -8.47
C ASP A 81 21.90 17.86 -7.21
N LEU A 82 21.05 18.25 -6.25
CA LEU A 82 21.52 18.78 -4.97
C LEU A 82 22.33 17.76 -4.18
N TYR A 83 21.92 16.50 -4.22
CA TYR A 83 22.63 15.41 -3.55
C TYR A 83 24.01 15.16 -4.18
N GLU A 84 24.11 15.11 -5.51
CA GLU A 84 25.38 14.97 -6.25
C GLU A 84 26.32 16.15 -5.96
N ARG A 85 25.79 17.37 -5.86
CA ARG A 85 26.57 18.59 -5.52
C ARG A 85 26.88 18.72 -4.02
N LYS A 86 26.40 17.81 -3.17
CA LYS A 86 26.59 17.80 -1.71
C LYS A 86 26.07 19.08 -1.02
N GLU A 87 24.97 19.63 -1.50
CA GLU A 87 24.31 20.83 -0.99
C GLU A 87 23.51 20.55 0.30
N SER A 88 24.20 20.10 1.36
CA SER A 88 23.58 19.56 2.57
C SER A 88 22.59 20.51 3.24
N GLU A 89 22.82 21.83 3.22
CA GLU A 89 21.92 22.82 3.81
C GLU A 89 20.60 22.92 3.04
N LYS A 90 20.65 22.89 1.70
CA LYS A 90 19.47 22.92 0.85
C LYS A 90 18.66 21.64 0.96
N ILE A 91 19.35 20.50 1.00
CA ILE A 91 18.74 19.19 1.26
C ILE A 91 17.98 19.21 2.58
N ALA A 92 18.61 19.62 3.66
CA ALA A 92 17.97 19.69 4.99
C ALA A 92 16.75 20.63 5.01
N GLN A 93 16.76 21.72 4.24
CA GLN A 93 15.59 22.59 4.09
C GLN A 93 14.44 21.90 3.36
N ILE A 94 14.72 21.16 2.27
CA ILE A 94 13.71 20.36 1.56
C ILE A 94 13.13 19.31 2.49
N GLU A 95 13.98 18.52 3.14
CA GLU A 95 13.57 17.44 4.04
C GLU A 95 12.63 17.96 5.13
N LYS A 96 12.97 19.08 5.76
CA LYS A 96 12.14 19.71 6.77
C LYS A 96 10.76 20.09 6.24
N VAL A 97 10.68 20.75 5.09
CA VAL A 97 9.40 21.19 4.50
C VAL A 97 8.55 19.98 4.11
N VAL A 98 9.16 18.94 3.54
CA VAL A 98 8.49 17.71 3.16
C VAL A 98 7.93 16.99 4.40
N GLU A 99 8.75 16.80 5.43
CA GLU A 99 8.31 16.19 6.69
C GLU A 99 7.16 16.97 7.35
N GLU A 100 7.28 18.30 7.44
CA GLU A 100 6.25 19.18 8.00
C GLU A 100 4.95 19.12 7.22
N TYR A 101 5.01 19.03 5.88
CA TYR A 101 3.83 18.90 5.04
C TYR A 101 3.10 17.59 5.30
N PHE A 102 3.81 16.46 5.23
CA PHE A 102 3.20 15.14 5.42
C PHE A 102 2.74 14.90 6.86
N ASP A 103 3.46 15.37 7.86
CA ASP A 103 3.09 15.21 9.28
C ASP A 103 1.76 15.90 9.65
N GLN A 104 1.33 16.89 8.85
CA GLN A 104 0.08 17.62 9.03
C GLN A 104 -1.13 17.00 8.30
N LEU A 105 -0.92 15.95 7.49
CA LEU A 105 -2.02 15.33 6.75
C LEU A 105 -2.92 14.50 7.69
N GLU A 106 -4.22 14.66 7.53
CA GLU A 106 -5.24 13.97 8.33
C GLU A 106 -6.30 13.32 7.44
N LEU A 107 -6.75 12.12 7.82
CA LEU A 107 -7.88 11.49 7.15
C LEU A 107 -9.19 12.20 7.46
N PRO A 108 -10.12 12.25 6.50
CA PRO A 108 -11.53 12.63 6.75
C PRO A 108 -12.15 11.80 7.89
N ASP A 109 -13.18 12.35 8.54
CA ASP A 109 -13.86 11.69 9.65
C ASP A 109 -14.72 10.49 9.20
N LYS A 110 -15.07 10.42 7.92
CA LYS A 110 -15.77 9.27 7.32
C LYS A 110 -14.78 8.20 6.85
N PRO A 111 -15.24 6.94 6.71
CA PRO A 111 -14.44 5.89 6.10
C PRO A 111 -13.92 6.28 4.71
N THR A 112 -12.70 5.93 4.42
CA THR A 112 -12.00 6.21 3.18
C THR A 112 -11.55 4.91 2.50
N VAL A 113 -11.00 4.99 1.30
CA VAL A 113 -10.42 3.84 0.59
C VAL A 113 -9.39 3.09 1.46
N TYR A 114 -8.54 3.80 2.22
CA TYR A 114 -7.59 3.13 3.11
C TYR A 114 -8.26 2.39 4.28
N ASP A 115 -9.39 2.88 4.78
CA ASP A 115 -10.15 2.15 5.81
C ASP A 115 -10.71 0.85 5.23
N HIS A 116 -11.32 0.94 4.07
CA HIS A 116 -11.87 -0.21 3.38
C HIS A 116 -10.77 -1.22 3.02
N LEU A 117 -9.63 -0.77 2.53
CA LEU A 117 -8.48 -1.63 2.21
C LEU A 117 -7.97 -2.37 3.47
N VAL A 118 -7.73 -1.64 4.56
CA VAL A 118 -7.21 -2.22 5.81
C VAL A 118 -8.19 -3.25 6.39
N LEU A 119 -9.50 -2.97 6.36
CA LEU A 119 -10.53 -3.89 6.83
C LEU A 119 -10.72 -5.10 5.90
N SER A 120 -10.38 -4.98 4.63
CA SER A 120 -10.55 -6.05 3.62
C SER A 120 -9.45 -7.09 3.61
N LEU A 121 -8.40 -6.90 4.40
CA LEU A 121 -7.26 -7.81 4.49
C LEU A 121 -7.14 -8.41 5.88
N ARG A 122 -6.52 -9.60 5.96
CA ARG A 122 -6.33 -10.36 7.20
C ARG A 122 -4.91 -10.24 7.73
N GLN A 123 -4.64 -10.75 8.94
CA GLN A 123 -3.31 -10.73 9.56
C GLN A 123 -2.22 -11.45 8.73
N LYS A 124 -2.60 -12.43 7.91
CA LYS A 124 -1.68 -13.11 7.01
C LYS A 124 -1.22 -12.24 5.84
N ASP A 125 -2.00 -11.20 5.51
CA ASP A 125 -1.80 -10.32 4.36
C ASP A 125 -0.86 -9.16 4.70
N LEU A 126 -0.30 -8.52 3.67
CA LEU A 126 0.69 -7.47 3.80
C LEU A 126 0.32 -6.27 2.92
N ILE A 127 0.36 -5.08 3.51
CA ILE A 127 0.30 -3.81 2.78
C ILE A 127 1.67 -3.17 2.86
N ALA A 128 2.35 -3.05 1.72
CA ALA A 128 3.61 -2.36 1.58
C ALA A 128 3.41 -1.01 0.89
N THR A 129 3.95 0.06 1.45
CA THR A 129 3.76 1.40 0.89
C THR A 129 5.09 2.10 0.64
N PHE A 130 5.16 2.79 -0.50
CA PHE A 130 6.20 3.75 -0.83
C PHE A 130 5.91 5.15 -0.28
N ASN A 131 4.68 5.37 0.25
CA ASN A 131 4.19 6.68 0.64
C ASN A 131 4.73 7.12 2.00
N TRP A 132 5.18 8.36 2.08
CA TRP A 132 5.68 8.99 3.31
C TRP A 132 4.55 9.49 4.22
N ASP A 133 3.34 9.70 3.64
CA ASP A 133 2.20 10.27 4.34
C ASP A 133 1.67 9.34 5.47
N PRO A 134 1.02 9.92 6.50
CA PRO A 134 0.55 9.18 7.65
C PRO A 134 -0.79 8.43 7.43
N LEU A 135 -1.44 8.61 6.26
CA LEU A 135 -2.85 8.28 6.08
C LEU A 135 -3.15 6.78 6.25
N LEU A 136 -2.27 5.90 5.69
CA LEU A 136 -2.41 4.46 5.88
C LEU A 136 -2.30 4.06 7.36
N MET A 137 -1.32 4.62 8.08
CA MET A 137 -1.17 4.37 9.52
C MET A 137 -2.39 4.89 10.31
N HIS A 138 -2.93 6.07 9.95
CA HIS A 138 -4.14 6.60 10.59
C HIS A 138 -5.34 5.68 10.34
N ALA A 139 -5.55 5.20 9.11
CA ALA A 139 -6.61 4.25 8.79
C ALA A 139 -6.45 2.96 9.60
N TYR A 140 -5.23 2.41 9.66
CA TYR A 140 -4.95 1.22 10.44
C TYR A 140 -5.29 1.39 11.92
N LEU A 141 -4.83 2.47 12.54
CA LEU A 141 -5.03 2.71 13.98
C LEU A 141 -6.50 2.89 14.34
N ARG A 142 -7.27 3.65 13.55
CA ARG A 142 -8.69 3.88 13.84
C ARG A 142 -9.54 2.63 13.64
N ASN A 143 -9.17 1.75 12.70
CA ASN A 143 -9.87 0.50 12.44
C ASN A 143 -9.50 -0.65 13.41
N ARG A 144 -8.49 -0.50 14.27
CA ARG A 144 -8.28 -1.46 15.39
C ARG A 144 -9.51 -1.62 16.28
N LYS A 145 -10.36 -0.59 16.34
CA LYS A 145 -11.64 -0.62 17.07
C LYS A 145 -12.64 -1.63 16.51
N ALA A 146 -12.50 -2.01 15.25
CA ALA A 146 -13.33 -3.06 14.64
C ALA A 146 -13.13 -4.45 15.31
N GLY A 147 -12.03 -4.65 16.04
CA GLY A 147 -11.73 -5.92 16.71
C GLY A 147 -11.45 -7.07 15.73
N LEU A 148 -11.05 -6.74 14.51
CA LEU A 148 -10.58 -7.70 13.49
C LEU A 148 -9.06 -7.82 13.52
N SER A 149 -8.54 -8.97 13.14
CA SER A 149 -7.11 -9.10 12.84
C SER A 149 -6.80 -8.36 11.54
N LEU A 150 -5.99 -7.32 11.63
CA LEU A 150 -5.62 -6.45 10.50
C LEU A 150 -4.32 -6.92 9.83
N PRO A 151 -4.07 -6.52 8.56
CA PRO A 151 -2.86 -6.90 7.82
C PRO A 151 -1.60 -6.30 8.45
N ARG A 152 -0.44 -6.82 8.04
CA ARG A 152 0.85 -6.21 8.36
C ARG A 152 1.08 -4.98 7.48
N LEU A 153 1.66 -3.93 8.06
CA LEU A 153 2.09 -2.74 7.32
C LEU A 153 3.60 -2.72 7.17
N VAL A 154 4.08 -2.36 5.99
CA VAL A 154 5.49 -2.24 5.63
C VAL A 154 5.72 -0.89 4.93
N PHE A 155 6.73 -0.13 5.37
CA PHE A 155 7.00 1.23 4.92
C PHE A 155 8.35 1.29 4.19
N LEU A 156 8.32 1.02 2.89
CA LEU A 156 9.50 0.78 2.05
C LEU A 156 10.42 2.00 1.91
N HIS A 157 9.86 3.20 1.92
CA HIS A 157 10.59 4.47 1.87
C HIS A 157 10.49 5.26 3.18
N GLY A 158 10.17 4.57 4.28
CA GLY A 158 9.89 5.23 5.55
C GLY A 158 8.51 5.85 5.62
N ASN A 159 8.20 6.51 6.73
CA ASN A 159 6.90 7.16 6.96
C ASN A 159 7.02 8.17 8.10
N VAL A 160 6.39 9.34 7.98
CA VAL A 160 6.48 10.41 8.99
C VAL A 160 5.92 10.02 10.36
N ARG A 161 5.03 9.04 10.44
CA ARG A 161 4.40 8.57 11.70
C ARG A 161 5.08 7.35 12.31
N VAL A 162 6.04 6.73 11.63
CA VAL A 162 6.70 5.53 12.11
C VAL A 162 8.02 5.86 12.77
N GLY A 163 8.31 5.16 13.85
CA GLY A 163 9.59 5.19 14.52
C GLY A 163 10.02 3.80 14.96
N TYR A 164 11.26 3.65 15.37
CA TYR A 164 11.82 2.36 15.78
C TYR A 164 12.84 2.48 16.89
N CYS A 165 13.07 1.38 17.59
CA CYS A 165 14.11 1.24 18.59
C CYS A 165 15.32 0.51 18.00
N GLU A 166 16.44 1.20 17.87
CA GLU A 166 17.67 0.60 17.33
C GLU A 166 18.17 -0.57 18.18
N LYS A 167 17.97 -0.50 19.51
CA LYS A 167 18.45 -1.55 20.45
C LYS A 167 17.60 -2.82 20.36
N HIS A 168 16.26 -2.70 20.34
CA HIS A 168 15.37 -3.86 20.41
C HIS A 168 14.77 -4.26 19.05
N LYS A 169 15.09 -3.50 17.98
CA LYS A 169 14.65 -3.81 16.61
C LYS A 169 13.13 -3.92 16.48
N VAL A 170 12.41 -3.14 17.26
CA VAL A 170 10.96 -3.03 17.22
C VAL A 170 10.54 -1.67 16.69
N SER A 171 9.45 -1.63 15.92
CA SER A 171 8.88 -0.41 15.37
C SER A 171 7.52 -0.10 16.01
N GLY A 172 7.09 1.14 15.88
CA GLY A 172 5.81 1.64 16.36
C GLY A 172 5.57 3.06 15.90
N LEU A 173 4.69 3.79 16.58
CA LEU A 173 4.47 5.20 16.26
C LEU A 173 5.65 6.06 16.70
N ALA A 174 6.07 6.99 15.82
CA ALA A 174 7.04 8.02 16.19
C ALA A 174 6.61 8.73 17.49
N ASN A 175 7.58 9.11 18.30
CA ASN A 175 7.39 9.74 19.62
C ASN A 175 6.81 8.84 20.73
N GLN A 176 6.49 7.58 20.46
CA GLN A 176 6.19 6.60 21.51
C GLN A 176 7.47 6.03 22.12
N ARG A 177 7.31 5.37 23.27
CA ARG A 177 8.43 4.73 23.98
C ARG A 177 8.48 3.24 23.67
N CYS A 178 9.70 2.74 23.51
CA CYS A 178 9.95 1.32 23.41
C CYS A 178 9.52 0.61 24.71
N GLY A 179 8.68 -0.42 24.59
CA GLY A 179 8.19 -1.21 25.71
C GLY A 179 9.30 -1.94 26.47
N GLU A 180 10.44 -2.23 25.81
CA GLU A 180 11.57 -2.96 26.41
C GLU A 180 12.55 -2.06 27.17
N CYS A 181 12.90 -0.88 26.63
CA CYS A 181 13.91 -0.01 27.24
C CYS A 181 13.41 1.38 27.65
N GLY A 182 12.16 1.72 27.37
CA GLY A 182 11.58 3.01 27.69
C GLY A 182 12.11 4.20 26.87
N GLN A 183 13.07 4.01 25.97
CA GLN A 183 13.57 5.08 25.10
C GLN A 183 12.51 5.47 24.07
N ILE A 184 12.47 6.77 23.74
CA ILE A 184 11.60 7.26 22.63
C ILE A 184 12.09 6.65 21.33
N TYR A 185 11.17 6.20 20.48
CA TYR A 185 11.48 5.71 19.15
C TYR A 185 12.14 6.80 18.31
N LYS A 186 13.24 6.43 17.65
CA LYS A 186 13.83 7.25 16.59
C LYS A 186 12.89 7.25 15.40
N ARG A 187 12.64 8.41 14.76
CA ARG A 187 11.85 8.47 13.54
C ARG A 187 12.46 7.60 12.44
N ALA A 188 11.62 6.91 11.70
CA ALA A 188 12.06 6.20 10.50
C ALA A 188 12.58 7.22 9.48
N PRO A 189 13.72 6.94 8.82
CA PRO A 189 14.21 7.83 7.78
C PRO A 189 13.25 7.83 6.60
N LEU A 190 13.09 8.99 5.93
CA LEU A 190 12.46 9.04 4.63
C LEU A 190 13.52 8.80 3.56
N LEU A 191 13.25 7.90 2.61
CA LEU A 191 14.11 7.67 1.46
C LEU A 191 13.71 8.61 0.33
N TYR A 192 14.49 9.66 0.14
CA TYR A 192 14.31 10.62 -0.93
C TYR A 192 14.74 10.05 -2.28
N PRO A 193 14.21 10.60 -3.39
CA PRO A 193 14.51 10.12 -4.73
C PRO A 193 15.92 10.54 -5.15
N ILE A 194 16.86 9.63 -5.00
CA ILE A 194 18.23 9.70 -5.51
C ILE A 194 18.47 8.56 -6.49
N LYS A 195 19.43 8.70 -7.41
CA LYS A 195 19.68 7.72 -8.47
C LYS A 195 20.05 6.33 -7.95
N GLU A 196 20.79 6.26 -6.86
CA GLU A 196 21.20 5.01 -6.22
C GLU A 196 20.69 5.01 -4.77
N LYS A 197 19.66 4.22 -4.48
CA LYS A 197 19.09 4.06 -3.15
C LYS A 197 19.69 2.83 -2.49
N ASP A 198 20.46 3.01 -1.42
CA ASP A 198 20.94 1.89 -0.62
C ASP A 198 19.90 1.48 0.44
N TYR A 199 19.04 0.54 0.09
CA TYR A 199 18.02 -0.02 0.98
C TYR A 199 18.61 -0.82 2.17
N ALA A 200 19.88 -1.16 2.12
CA ALA A 200 20.56 -1.91 3.19
C ALA A 200 21.19 -0.99 4.25
N LYS A 201 21.38 0.30 3.95
CA LYS A 201 22.10 1.25 4.80
C LYS A 201 21.43 1.49 6.15
N ASP A 202 20.12 1.61 6.18
CA ASP A 202 19.34 1.80 7.40
C ASP A 202 18.67 0.49 7.83
N PHE A 203 18.83 0.13 9.11
CA PHE A 203 18.26 -1.12 9.63
C PHE A 203 16.74 -1.20 9.49
N PHE A 204 16.02 -0.10 9.73
CA PHE A 204 14.56 -0.09 9.63
C PHE A 204 14.14 -0.38 8.19
N ILE A 205 14.68 0.37 7.24
CA ILE A 205 14.39 0.20 5.81
C ILE A 205 14.75 -1.22 5.33
N ALA A 206 15.95 -1.70 5.69
CA ALA A 206 16.37 -3.06 5.33
C ALA A 206 15.40 -4.14 5.86
N ASN A 207 14.88 -3.96 7.07
CA ASN A 207 13.88 -4.87 7.63
C ASN A 207 12.53 -4.81 6.90
N GLU A 208 12.08 -3.61 6.52
CA GLU A 208 10.85 -3.43 5.76
C GLU A 208 10.95 -4.12 4.38
N TRP A 209 12.05 -3.94 3.67
CA TRP A 209 12.31 -4.62 2.40
C TRP A 209 12.41 -6.14 2.56
N LYS A 210 13.00 -6.63 3.65
CA LYS A 210 13.02 -8.07 3.95
C LYS A 210 11.63 -8.64 4.15
N GLN A 211 10.73 -7.90 4.81
CA GLN A 211 9.34 -8.32 4.99
C GLN A 211 8.58 -8.34 3.65
N LEU A 212 8.80 -7.33 2.79
CA LEU A 212 8.23 -7.32 1.44
C LEU A 212 8.71 -8.52 0.62
N LYS A 213 10.02 -8.79 0.62
CA LYS A 213 10.62 -9.93 -0.09
C LYS A 213 9.98 -11.24 0.35
N TRP A 214 9.88 -11.47 1.65
CA TRP A 214 9.18 -12.63 2.19
C TRP A 214 7.70 -12.69 1.72
N GLY A 215 7.01 -11.54 1.73
CA GLY A 215 5.64 -11.43 1.25
C GLY A 215 5.53 -11.88 -0.21
N PHE A 216 6.37 -11.37 -1.09
CA PHE A 216 6.38 -11.72 -2.52
C PHE A 216 6.71 -13.19 -2.78
N GLU A 217 7.69 -13.75 -2.06
CA GLU A 217 8.07 -15.17 -2.17
C GLU A 217 6.92 -16.13 -1.81
N ASN A 218 6.05 -15.73 -0.89
CA ASN A 218 5.00 -16.58 -0.34
C ASN A 218 3.58 -16.23 -0.79
N THR A 219 3.40 -15.11 -1.51
CA THR A 219 2.07 -14.62 -1.88
C THR A 219 1.38 -15.47 -2.93
N PHE A 220 0.05 -15.44 -2.92
CA PHE A 220 -0.80 -15.98 -3.98
C PHE A 220 -1.31 -14.88 -4.92
N MET A 221 -1.51 -13.68 -4.39
CA MET A 221 -1.98 -12.51 -5.14
C MET A 221 -1.14 -11.28 -4.82
N ILE A 222 -0.81 -10.51 -5.86
CA ILE A 222 -0.25 -9.17 -5.74
C ILE A 222 -1.27 -8.17 -6.26
N THR A 223 -1.48 -7.08 -5.53
CA THR A 223 -2.18 -5.91 -6.02
C THR A 223 -1.26 -4.71 -5.98
N ILE A 224 -1.09 -4.04 -7.11
CA ILE A 224 -0.36 -2.77 -7.23
C ILE A 224 -1.40 -1.65 -7.26
N PHE A 225 -1.42 -0.77 -6.27
CA PHE A 225 -2.41 0.28 -6.19
C PHE A 225 -1.76 1.67 -6.20
N GLY A 226 -2.01 2.42 -7.26
CA GLY A 226 -1.55 3.79 -7.44
C GLY A 226 -0.03 3.97 -7.45
N TYR A 227 0.72 2.94 -7.82
CA TYR A 227 2.16 2.95 -8.04
C TYR A 227 2.46 2.66 -9.51
N SER A 228 3.05 3.62 -10.20
CA SER A 228 3.27 3.53 -11.65
C SER A 228 4.50 2.72 -12.05
N GLY A 229 5.34 2.31 -11.11
CA GLY A 229 6.60 1.65 -11.41
C GLY A 229 7.57 2.56 -12.19
N PRO A 230 7.89 3.77 -11.69
CA PRO A 230 8.66 4.73 -12.48
C PRO A 230 10.05 4.20 -12.80
N LYS A 231 10.57 4.59 -13.97
CA LYS A 231 11.94 4.19 -14.44
C LYS A 231 13.06 4.64 -13.48
N THR A 232 12.78 5.57 -12.60
CA THR A 232 13.69 6.02 -11.53
C THR A 232 13.76 5.09 -10.33
N ASP A 233 12.82 4.14 -10.20
CA ASP A 233 12.76 3.15 -9.11
C ASP A 233 13.17 1.73 -9.56
N GLN A 234 14.13 1.63 -10.48
CA GLN A 234 14.58 0.32 -11.04
C GLN A 234 15.07 -0.66 -9.97
N GLU A 235 15.72 -0.17 -8.93
CA GLU A 235 16.17 -1.03 -7.82
C GLU A 235 15.00 -1.63 -7.05
N ALA A 236 13.96 -0.84 -6.77
CA ALA A 236 12.75 -1.32 -6.13
C ALA A 236 12.02 -2.35 -6.99
N ILE A 237 11.84 -2.06 -8.28
CA ILE A 237 11.20 -2.97 -9.24
C ILE A 237 12.02 -4.24 -9.39
N GLY A 238 13.35 -4.13 -9.48
CA GLY A 238 14.26 -5.26 -9.56
C GLY A 238 14.20 -6.16 -8.34
N ALA A 239 14.19 -5.59 -7.13
CA ALA A 239 14.07 -6.32 -5.87
C ALA A 239 12.72 -7.05 -5.74
N MET A 240 11.62 -6.38 -6.13
CA MET A 240 10.31 -6.99 -6.14
C MET A 240 10.23 -8.13 -7.17
N LYS A 241 10.78 -7.93 -8.38
CA LYS A 241 10.83 -8.94 -9.44
C LYS A 241 11.62 -10.18 -9.02
N GLU A 242 12.80 -9.98 -8.41
CA GLU A 242 13.60 -11.08 -7.89
C GLU A 242 12.82 -11.92 -6.87
N ALA A 243 12.10 -11.25 -5.96
CA ALA A 243 11.29 -11.92 -4.95
C ALA A 243 10.03 -12.58 -5.52
N TRP A 244 9.44 -12.00 -6.57
CA TRP A 244 8.28 -12.58 -7.25
C TRP A 244 8.65 -13.88 -7.99
N GLY A 245 9.84 -13.93 -8.59
CA GLY A 245 10.37 -15.13 -9.23
C GLY A 245 9.92 -15.30 -10.67
N ASP A 246 10.14 -16.50 -11.19
CA ASP A 246 9.93 -16.86 -12.60
C ASP A 246 8.47 -17.27 -12.89
N LYS A 247 7.96 -16.91 -14.05
CA LYS A 247 6.63 -17.24 -14.54
C LYS A 247 6.33 -18.76 -14.56
N ASN A 248 7.35 -19.59 -14.75
CA ASN A 248 7.17 -21.05 -14.75
C ASN A 248 6.89 -21.61 -13.34
N GLN A 249 7.21 -20.84 -12.30
CA GLN A 249 6.96 -21.22 -10.93
C GLN A 249 5.65 -20.61 -10.37
N ARG A 250 5.08 -19.62 -11.10
CA ARG A 250 3.95 -18.81 -10.66
C ARG A 250 2.81 -18.74 -11.67
N SER A 251 2.56 -19.83 -12.35
CA SER A 251 1.59 -19.88 -13.45
C SER A 251 0.13 -19.70 -13.02
N MET A 252 -0.18 -19.82 -11.74
CA MET A 252 -1.55 -19.78 -11.19
C MET A 252 -1.79 -18.58 -10.25
N GLU A 253 -0.77 -17.77 -10.01
CA GLU A 253 -0.85 -16.58 -9.17
C GLU A 253 -1.41 -15.39 -9.96
N GLN A 254 -2.13 -14.52 -9.25
CA GLN A 254 -2.77 -13.33 -9.81
C GLN A 254 -1.98 -12.07 -9.52
N THR A 255 -1.88 -11.21 -10.53
CA THR A 255 -1.46 -9.81 -10.37
C THR A 255 -2.62 -8.89 -10.73
N ALA A 256 -2.96 -7.95 -9.85
CA ALA A 256 -4.00 -6.95 -10.07
C ALA A 256 -3.43 -5.53 -9.97
N PHE A 257 -3.97 -4.63 -10.78
CA PHE A 257 -3.57 -3.23 -10.80
C PHE A 257 -4.79 -2.35 -10.56
N ILE A 258 -4.69 -1.45 -9.58
CA ILE A 258 -5.68 -0.39 -9.35
C ILE A 258 -5.02 0.92 -9.75
N THR A 259 -5.33 1.41 -10.94
CA THR A 259 -4.63 2.53 -11.56
C THR A 259 -5.50 3.25 -12.58
N THR A 260 -5.15 4.49 -12.88
CA THR A 260 -5.72 5.27 -14.00
C THR A 260 -4.94 5.12 -15.30
N GLN A 261 -3.86 4.33 -15.31
CA GLN A 261 -3.11 3.99 -16.52
C GLN A 261 -3.95 3.06 -17.41
N SER A 262 -3.71 3.10 -18.71
CA SER A 262 -4.32 2.15 -19.65
C SER A 262 -3.72 0.75 -19.50
N ASP A 263 -4.42 -0.27 -20.01
CA ASP A 263 -3.95 -1.65 -20.02
C ASP A 263 -2.60 -1.78 -20.74
N ASP A 264 -2.41 -1.04 -21.83
CA ASP A 264 -1.16 -1.04 -22.60
C ASP A 264 0.01 -0.49 -21.77
N GLU A 265 -0.19 0.63 -21.05
CA GLU A 265 0.82 1.21 -20.16
C GLU A 265 1.15 0.28 -18.99
N VAL A 266 0.14 -0.37 -18.41
CA VAL A 266 0.34 -1.36 -17.34
C VAL A 266 1.14 -2.55 -17.87
N SER A 267 0.76 -3.08 -19.03
CA SER A 267 1.46 -4.21 -19.64
C SER A 267 2.92 -3.87 -19.94
N GLU A 268 3.21 -2.67 -20.47
CA GLU A 268 4.59 -2.23 -20.75
C GLU A 268 5.43 -2.09 -19.47
N ASN A 269 4.88 -1.45 -18.44
CA ASN A 269 5.62 -1.15 -17.21
C ASN A 269 5.81 -2.38 -16.30
N TRP A 270 4.85 -3.31 -16.33
CA TRP A 270 4.76 -4.43 -15.38
C TRP A 270 4.88 -5.82 -16.03
N GLU A 271 5.27 -5.91 -17.32
CA GLU A 271 5.47 -7.18 -18.02
C GLU A 271 6.21 -8.23 -17.17
N PRO A 272 7.27 -7.88 -16.41
CA PRO A 272 7.98 -8.86 -15.61
C PRO A 272 7.19 -9.50 -14.46
N PHE A 273 6.07 -8.88 -14.06
CA PHE A 273 5.17 -9.35 -13.00
C PHE A 273 3.89 -9.97 -13.53
N ILE A 274 3.61 -9.78 -14.83
CA ILE A 274 2.43 -10.34 -15.49
C ILE A 274 2.81 -11.73 -16.02
N HIS A 275 2.36 -12.75 -15.30
CA HIS A 275 2.58 -14.13 -15.72
C HIS A 275 1.35 -14.65 -16.46
N THR A 276 1.51 -14.91 -17.77
CA THR A 276 0.42 -15.38 -18.61
C THR A 276 -0.70 -14.34 -18.79
N HIS A 277 -1.97 -14.77 -18.75
CA HIS A 277 -3.16 -13.93 -18.91
C HIS A 277 -3.86 -13.64 -17.56
N HIS A 278 -3.20 -13.93 -16.45
CA HIS A 278 -3.78 -13.78 -15.11
C HIS A 278 -3.40 -12.42 -14.50
N TYR A 279 -3.89 -11.35 -15.11
CA TYR A 279 -3.82 -10.03 -14.52
C TYR A 279 -5.12 -9.26 -14.79
N GLU A 280 -5.41 -8.29 -13.94
CA GLU A 280 -6.58 -7.42 -14.02
C GLU A 280 -6.16 -5.96 -13.80
N VAL A 281 -6.84 -5.05 -14.50
CA VAL A 281 -6.64 -3.61 -14.37
C VAL A 281 -7.96 -2.95 -14.01
N ASP A 282 -8.01 -2.34 -12.84
CA ASP A 282 -9.17 -1.63 -12.32
C ASP A 282 -8.88 -0.13 -12.24
N ALA A 283 -9.75 0.70 -12.78
CA ALA A 283 -9.62 2.15 -12.69
C ALA A 283 -9.97 2.71 -11.30
N ASP A 284 -10.67 1.95 -10.47
CA ASP A 284 -11.15 2.35 -9.14
C ASP A 284 -11.02 1.19 -8.15
N PHE A 285 -10.66 1.51 -6.90
CA PHE A 285 -10.53 0.52 -5.83
C PHE A 285 -11.79 -0.34 -5.65
N TYR A 286 -12.98 0.26 -5.77
CA TYR A 286 -14.23 -0.44 -5.54
C TYR A 286 -14.64 -1.40 -6.65
N ASN A 287 -13.98 -1.37 -7.79
CA ASN A 287 -14.15 -2.36 -8.85
C ASN A 287 -13.26 -3.59 -8.63
N SER A 288 -12.23 -3.48 -7.79
CA SER A 288 -11.25 -4.54 -7.55
C SER A 288 -11.81 -5.75 -6.78
N TRP A 289 -11.13 -6.86 -6.92
CA TRP A 289 -11.39 -8.09 -6.16
C TRP A 289 -11.35 -7.86 -4.64
N ILE A 290 -10.46 -6.98 -4.16
CA ILE A 290 -10.36 -6.64 -2.73
C ILE A 290 -11.67 -6.03 -2.23
N ALA A 291 -12.26 -5.13 -3.00
CA ALA A 291 -13.48 -4.46 -2.61
C ALA A 291 -14.74 -5.32 -2.81
N ASN A 292 -14.72 -6.22 -3.79
CA ASN A 292 -15.85 -7.11 -4.10
C ASN A 292 -15.84 -8.42 -3.29
N HIS A 293 -14.65 -8.82 -2.77
CA HIS A 293 -14.47 -10.02 -1.95
C HIS A 293 -13.59 -9.72 -0.72
N PRO A 294 -14.02 -8.78 0.15
CA PRO A 294 -13.21 -8.35 1.29
C PRO A 294 -12.91 -9.52 2.22
N ARG A 295 -11.65 -9.61 2.65
CA ARG A 295 -11.11 -10.67 3.52
C ARG A 295 -11.09 -12.07 2.92
N ARG A 296 -11.64 -12.24 1.71
CA ARG A 296 -11.74 -13.53 0.99
C ARG A 296 -11.23 -13.43 -0.44
N THR A 297 -10.50 -12.37 -0.77
CA THR A 297 -10.02 -12.10 -2.14
C THR A 297 -9.30 -13.32 -2.74
N GLY A 298 -8.40 -13.97 -2.00
CA GLY A 298 -7.67 -15.14 -2.48
C GLY A 298 -8.53 -16.39 -2.62
N GLU A 299 -9.46 -16.62 -1.70
CA GLU A 299 -10.42 -17.70 -1.76
C GLU A 299 -11.39 -17.53 -2.93
N ALA A 300 -11.89 -16.33 -3.13
CA ALA A 300 -12.78 -15.99 -4.23
C ALA A 300 -12.11 -16.24 -5.57
N TYR A 301 -10.88 -15.74 -5.74
CA TYR A 301 -10.11 -15.95 -6.95
C TYR A 301 -9.86 -17.45 -7.21
N LEU A 302 -9.46 -18.21 -6.19
CA LEU A 302 -9.26 -19.67 -6.29
C LEU A 302 -10.54 -20.37 -6.76
N ASN A 303 -11.67 -20.07 -6.12
CA ASN A 303 -12.95 -20.68 -6.46
C ASN A 303 -13.37 -20.36 -7.90
N GLN A 304 -13.26 -19.11 -8.35
CA GLN A 304 -13.69 -18.70 -9.68
C GLN A 304 -12.79 -19.23 -10.79
N TYR A 305 -11.49 -19.01 -10.68
CA TYR A 305 -10.57 -19.27 -11.79
C TYR A 305 -9.96 -20.67 -11.77
N LEU A 306 -9.77 -21.27 -10.61
CA LEU A 306 -9.15 -22.59 -10.51
C LEU A 306 -10.18 -23.72 -10.31
N GLU A 307 -11.28 -23.45 -9.60
CA GLU A 307 -12.34 -24.43 -9.37
C GLU A 307 -13.56 -24.23 -10.30
N ALA A 308 -13.52 -23.21 -11.19
CA ALA A 308 -14.56 -22.88 -12.16
C ALA A 308 -15.96 -22.74 -11.53
N LYS A 309 -16.04 -22.09 -10.37
CA LYS A 309 -17.29 -21.82 -9.65
C LYS A 309 -17.77 -20.41 -9.93
N PHE A 310 -19.08 -20.21 -9.89
CA PHE A 310 -19.71 -18.89 -9.91
C PHE A 310 -19.79 -18.34 -8.49
N ILE A 311 -19.25 -17.15 -8.27
CA ILE A 311 -19.16 -16.52 -6.95
C ILE A 311 -20.01 -15.26 -6.95
N ASP A 312 -20.85 -15.12 -5.93
CA ASP A 312 -21.61 -13.91 -5.69
C ASP A 312 -20.70 -12.80 -5.14
N ASN A 313 -20.76 -11.62 -5.73
CA ASN A 313 -20.06 -10.45 -5.22
C ASN A 313 -20.60 -10.06 -3.83
N ASN A 314 -19.69 -9.68 -2.95
CA ASN A 314 -19.96 -9.25 -1.59
C ASN A 314 -19.33 -7.86 -1.33
N PRO A 315 -19.70 -6.82 -2.11
CA PRO A 315 -18.98 -5.56 -2.13
C PRO A 315 -19.05 -4.82 -0.79
N ILE A 316 -17.97 -4.12 -0.48
CA ILE A 316 -17.89 -3.24 0.69
C ILE A 316 -18.93 -2.12 0.56
N PRO A 317 -19.78 -1.89 1.58
CA PRO A 317 -20.69 -0.73 1.59
C PRO A 317 -19.91 0.59 1.66
N ARG A 318 -20.18 1.52 0.74
CA ARG A 318 -19.41 2.77 0.60
C ARG A 318 -19.90 3.91 1.49
N ASP A 319 -21.17 3.91 1.84
CA ASP A 319 -21.84 5.06 2.48
C ASP A 319 -22.06 4.90 3.99
N LEU A 320 -21.49 3.85 4.61
CA LEU A 320 -21.61 3.59 6.03
C LEU A 320 -20.69 4.49 6.85
N ASP A 321 -21.11 4.85 8.05
CA ASP A 321 -20.21 5.42 9.05
C ASP A 321 -19.34 4.32 9.71
N PHE A 322 -18.43 4.69 10.60
CA PHE A 322 -17.53 3.70 11.23
C PHE A 322 -18.25 2.65 12.06
N PRO A 323 -19.20 2.96 12.96
CA PRO A 323 -19.95 1.97 13.68
C PRO A 323 -20.70 0.98 12.78
N GLU A 324 -21.36 1.48 11.75
CA GLU A 324 -22.08 0.66 10.78
C GLU A 324 -21.12 -0.22 9.96
N LEU A 325 -20.02 0.35 9.48
CA LEU A 325 -18.99 -0.37 8.72
C LEU A 325 -18.37 -1.49 9.56
N TRP A 326 -17.98 -1.21 10.82
CA TRP A 326 -17.44 -2.24 11.70
C TRP A 326 -18.48 -3.31 12.02
N GLY A 327 -19.75 -2.94 12.19
CA GLY A 327 -20.87 -3.87 12.34
C GLY A 327 -21.03 -4.79 11.13
N TRP A 328 -20.89 -4.25 9.91
CA TRP A 328 -20.93 -5.05 8.68
C TRP A 328 -19.82 -6.10 8.62
N TYR A 329 -18.63 -5.80 9.13
CA TYR A 329 -17.51 -6.74 9.20
C TYR A 329 -17.62 -7.78 10.33
N GLU A 330 -18.54 -7.65 11.30
CA GLU A 330 -18.74 -8.65 12.38
C GLU A 330 -18.97 -10.07 11.86
N ARG A 331 -19.66 -10.21 10.73
CA ARG A 331 -19.96 -11.49 10.09
C ARG A 331 -18.72 -12.31 9.70
N PHE A 332 -17.55 -11.68 9.53
CA PHE A 332 -16.30 -12.36 9.21
C PHE A 332 -15.60 -12.92 10.46
N LYS A 333 -15.82 -12.32 11.63
CA LYS A 333 -15.09 -12.66 12.86
C LYS A 333 -15.27 -14.12 13.29
N ASP A 334 -16.48 -14.65 13.18
CA ASP A 334 -16.75 -16.01 13.66
C ASP A 334 -16.09 -17.07 12.78
N ALA A 335 -15.98 -16.83 11.50
CA ALA A 335 -15.23 -17.70 10.60
C ALA A 335 -13.72 -17.65 10.88
N GLU A 336 -13.20 -16.46 11.18
CA GLU A 336 -11.76 -16.23 11.42
C GLU A 336 -11.28 -16.61 12.82
N LYS A 337 -12.16 -16.76 13.81
CA LYS A 337 -11.80 -17.31 15.13
C LYS A 337 -11.37 -18.79 15.08
N LYS A 338 -11.60 -19.47 13.96
CA LYS A 338 -11.24 -20.87 13.75
C LYS A 338 -9.84 -21.04 13.14
N LEU A 339 -9.17 -19.93 12.80
CA LEU A 339 -7.78 -19.88 12.34
C LEU A 339 -6.81 -19.81 13.51
#